data_1a98daa129c361e39c13e84905eb0403
#
_entry.id   1a98daa129c361e39c13e84905eb0403
#
_cell.length_a   1.000
_cell.length_b   1.000
_cell.length_c   1.000
_cell.angle_alpha   90.00
_cell.angle_beta   90.00
_cell.angle_gamma   90.00
#
_symmetry.space_group_name_H-M   'P 1'
#
loop_
_entity.id
_entity.type
_entity.pdbx_description
1 polymer ?
#
loop_
_entity_poly.entity_id
_entity_poly.type
_entity_poly.pdbx_seq_one_letter_code
_entity_poly.pdbx_strand_id
1 'polypeptide(L)'
;MELHRAFVVPIFSHSVEGWGDHKEEIISLMDLEKTDHRTGRNYYTDYYKYHKQGIRPKYADRVFDLLEPVFDELDQVFDVSYTLDSMWAQNYPKGGCHELHNHGGLGYSAVLYVQLDETHLPTKFFSPFNDFWHGNLMEYIPNVKEGDIIFFPSVLAH
;
A
#
# COMPACT_ATOMS: atom_id res chain seq x y z
N MET A 1 -2.44 9.71 -37.59
CA MET A 1 -1.65 9.97 -36.35
C MET A 1 -1.86 8.78 -35.43
N GLU A 2 -0.80 8.15 -34.97
CA GLU A 2 -0.87 7.00 -34.07
C GLU A 2 -0.39 7.44 -32.67
N LEU A 3 -1.15 7.05 -31.62
CA LEU A 3 -0.79 7.35 -30.22
C LEU A 3 -0.03 6.16 -29.63
N HIS A 4 1.22 6.38 -29.25
CA HIS A 4 2.01 5.42 -28.48
C HIS A 4 2.02 5.82 -27.01
N ARG A 5 1.65 4.89 -26.12
CA ARG A 5 1.72 5.04 -24.66
C ARG A 5 3.05 4.47 -24.16
N ALA A 6 4.10 5.31 -24.19
CA ALA A 6 5.39 4.95 -23.62
C ALA A 6 5.43 5.31 -22.14
N PHE A 7 6.13 4.50 -21.33
CA PHE A 7 6.38 4.76 -19.91
C PHE A 7 5.11 4.86 -19.03
N VAL A 8 4.19 3.93 -19.22
CA VAL A 8 3.03 3.79 -18.32
C VAL A 8 3.50 3.16 -17.01
N VAL A 9 3.15 3.78 -15.88
CA VAL A 9 3.35 3.20 -14.55
C VAL A 9 2.03 2.52 -14.14
N PRO A 10 1.96 1.19 -14.08
CA PRO A 10 0.74 0.50 -13.70
C PRO A 10 0.50 0.60 -12.19
N ILE A 11 -0.73 0.94 -11.82
CA ILE A 11 -1.26 0.83 -10.46
C ILE A 11 -2.55 0.03 -10.58
N PHE A 12 -2.66 -1.04 -9.80
CA PHE A 12 -3.83 -1.92 -9.80
C PHE A 12 -4.60 -1.70 -8.51
N SER A 13 -5.92 -1.83 -8.58
CA SER A 13 -6.78 -1.80 -7.40
C SER A 13 -7.79 -2.93 -7.46
N HIS A 14 -8.08 -3.51 -6.30
CA HIS A 14 -9.07 -4.56 -6.13
C HIS A 14 -9.85 -4.31 -4.84
N SER A 15 -11.14 -4.62 -4.81
CA SER A 15 -11.97 -4.56 -3.60
C SER A 15 -12.09 -5.95 -3.01
N VAL A 16 -11.67 -6.12 -1.75
CA VAL A 16 -11.78 -7.40 -1.04
C VAL A 16 -13.26 -7.67 -0.73
N GLU A 17 -13.79 -8.77 -1.26
CA GLU A 17 -15.17 -9.17 -1.00
C GLU A 17 -15.40 -9.47 0.48
N GLY A 18 -16.56 -9.06 1.02
CA GLY A 18 -16.92 -9.32 2.42
C GLY A 18 -15.99 -8.66 3.45
N TRP A 19 -15.25 -7.63 3.08
CA TRP A 19 -14.26 -6.97 3.96
C TRP A 19 -14.80 -6.67 5.36
N GLY A 20 -16.04 -6.20 5.45
CA GLY A 20 -16.69 -5.88 6.73
C GLY A 20 -16.75 -7.06 7.72
N ASP A 21 -16.80 -8.30 7.23
CA ASP A 21 -16.85 -9.51 8.06
C ASP A 21 -15.47 -9.89 8.63
N HIS A 22 -14.40 -9.36 8.05
CA HIS A 22 -13.01 -9.72 8.39
C HIS A 22 -12.25 -8.62 9.13
N LYS A 23 -12.67 -7.38 8.97
CA LYS A 23 -12.01 -6.17 9.46
C LYS A 23 -11.68 -6.23 10.94
N GLU A 24 -12.67 -6.49 11.80
CA GLU A 24 -12.50 -6.46 13.25
C GLU A 24 -11.56 -7.57 13.75
N GLU A 25 -11.61 -8.75 13.14
CA GLU A 25 -10.68 -9.82 13.39
C GLU A 25 -9.23 -9.37 13.10
N ILE A 26 -8.98 -8.83 11.92
CA ILE A 26 -7.66 -8.38 11.49
C ILE A 26 -7.13 -7.27 12.40
N ILE A 27 -7.97 -6.28 12.73
CA ILE A 27 -7.59 -5.19 13.65
C ILE A 27 -7.22 -5.74 15.02
N SER A 28 -7.96 -6.72 15.54
CA SER A 28 -7.69 -7.33 16.85
C SER A 28 -6.33 -8.05 16.93
N LEU A 29 -5.79 -8.47 15.80
CA LEU A 29 -4.50 -9.13 15.68
C LEU A 29 -3.32 -8.15 15.51
N MET A 30 -3.60 -6.86 15.26
CA MET A 30 -2.58 -5.83 15.11
C MET A 30 -2.02 -5.42 16.47
N ASP A 31 -0.70 -5.27 16.54
CA ASP A 31 0.03 -4.88 17.76
C ASP A 31 0.92 -3.67 17.43
N LEU A 32 0.26 -2.51 17.28
CA LEU A 32 0.87 -1.28 16.82
C LEU A 32 1.54 -0.51 17.95
N GLU A 33 2.77 -0.09 17.73
CA GLU A 33 3.53 0.76 18.64
C GLU A 33 3.64 2.19 18.08
N LYS A 34 3.61 3.17 18.97
CA LYS A 34 3.78 4.57 18.56
C LYS A 34 5.21 4.80 18.09
N THR A 35 5.36 5.44 16.94
CA THR A 35 6.68 5.82 16.45
C THR A 35 7.33 6.87 17.33
N ASP A 36 8.67 6.87 17.39
CA ASP A 36 9.43 7.85 18.16
C ASP A 36 9.23 9.27 17.57
N HIS A 37 8.69 10.16 18.38
CA HIS A 37 8.44 11.56 18.02
C HIS A 37 9.70 12.34 17.59
N ARG A 38 10.92 11.85 17.93
CA ARG A 38 12.17 12.49 17.54
C ARG A 38 12.41 12.52 16.03
N THR A 39 11.69 11.67 15.30
CA THR A 39 11.79 11.59 13.83
C THR A 39 10.75 12.45 13.10
N GLY A 40 9.91 13.21 13.81
CA GLY A 40 8.79 13.95 13.22
C GLY A 40 7.60 13.08 12.79
N ARG A 41 7.71 11.77 12.93
CA ARG A 41 6.68 10.80 12.54
C ARG A 41 5.59 10.76 13.60
N ASN A 42 4.35 10.85 13.16
CA ASN A 42 3.18 10.79 14.04
C ASN A 42 2.21 9.71 13.54
N TYR A 43 2.61 8.45 13.66
CA TYR A 43 1.79 7.28 13.35
C TYR A 43 2.16 6.11 14.24
N TYR A 44 1.30 5.08 14.26
CA TYR A 44 1.53 3.81 14.94
C TYR A 44 1.87 2.74 13.91
N THR A 45 2.79 1.84 14.24
CA THR A 45 3.22 0.76 13.33
C THR A 45 3.79 -0.42 14.11
N ASP A 46 3.72 -1.58 13.52
CA ASP A 46 4.41 -2.78 13.98
C ASP A 46 5.68 -3.11 13.15
N TYR A 47 6.03 -2.23 12.20
CA TYR A 47 7.19 -2.40 11.32
C TYR A 47 8.47 -2.77 12.04
N TYR A 48 8.80 -2.06 13.13
CA TYR A 48 10.04 -2.27 13.86
C TYR A 48 10.03 -3.57 14.66
N LYS A 49 8.85 -4.01 15.07
CA LYS A 49 8.66 -5.24 15.83
C LYS A 49 8.76 -6.48 14.96
N TYR A 50 8.16 -6.46 13.78
CA TYR A 50 8.05 -7.64 12.94
C TYR A 50 9.06 -7.63 11.79
N HIS A 51 9.00 -6.64 10.92
CA HIS A 51 9.85 -6.61 9.71
C HIS A 51 11.34 -6.62 10.05
N LYS A 52 11.79 -5.74 10.96
CA LYS A 52 13.22 -5.69 11.33
C LYS A 52 13.73 -6.93 12.06
N GLN A 53 12.87 -7.68 12.69
CA GLN A 53 13.23 -8.91 13.39
C GLN A 53 13.01 -10.17 12.54
N GLY A 54 12.49 -10.04 11.32
CA GLY A 54 12.15 -11.16 10.45
C GLY A 54 11.00 -12.02 10.99
N ILE A 55 10.12 -11.42 11.81
CA ILE A 55 8.96 -12.09 12.41
C ILE A 55 7.73 -11.76 11.57
N ARG A 56 6.93 -12.77 11.26
CA ARG A 56 5.66 -12.60 10.56
C ARG A 56 4.58 -12.07 11.52
N PRO A 57 3.85 -10.98 11.18
CA PRO A 57 2.74 -10.48 12.01
C PRO A 57 1.63 -11.52 12.17
N LYS A 58 0.91 -11.49 13.28
CA LYS A 58 -0.17 -12.44 13.59
C LYS A 58 -1.33 -12.40 12.59
N TYR A 59 -1.60 -11.25 12.00
CA TYR A 59 -2.65 -11.06 10.99
C TYR A 59 -2.22 -11.48 9.58
N ALA A 60 -0.93 -11.73 9.34
CA ALA A 60 -0.39 -11.90 8.00
C ALA A 60 -1.00 -13.08 7.24
N ASP A 61 -1.16 -14.24 7.91
CA ASP A 61 -1.77 -15.42 7.27
C ASP A 61 -3.22 -15.13 6.89
N ARG A 62 -3.97 -14.49 7.79
CA ARG A 62 -5.37 -14.13 7.55
C ARG A 62 -5.53 -13.14 6.40
N VAL A 63 -4.69 -12.11 6.34
CA VAL A 63 -4.67 -11.15 5.23
C VAL A 63 -4.26 -11.84 3.94
N PHE A 64 -3.28 -12.72 3.98
CA PHE A 64 -2.82 -13.45 2.80
C PHE A 64 -3.93 -14.32 2.21
N ASP A 65 -4.65 -15.08 3.05
CA ASP A 65 -5.78 -15.92 2.61
C ASP A 65 -6.90 -15.10 1.94
N LEU A 66 -7.17 -13.89 2.45
CA LEU A 66 -8.15 -12.99 1.84
C LEU A 66 -7.70 -12.40 0.51
N LEU A 67 -6.40 -12.31 0.29
CA LEU A 67 -5.81 -11.74 -0.92
C LEU A 67 -5.44 -12.81 -1.96
N GLU A 68 -5.58 -14.10 -1.64
CA GLU A 68 -5.27 -15.18 -2.58
C GLU A 68 -5.93 -14.99 -3.96
N PRO A 69 -7.23 -14.67 -4.07
CA PRO A 69 -7.86 -14.43 -5.37
C PRO A 69 -7.25 -13.24 -6.13
N VAL A 70 -6.76 -12.24 -5.42
CA VAL A 70 -6.12 -11.06 -6.02
C VAL A 70 -4.74 -11.40 -6.57
N PHE A 71 -4.00 -12.23 -5.86
CA PHE A 71 -2.70 -12.73 -6.34
C PHE A 71 -2.85 -13.60 -7.59
N ASP A 72 -3.88 -14.43 -7.64
CA ASP A 72 -4.20 -15.25 -8.83
C ASP A 72 -4.51 -14.38 -10.05
N GLU A 73 -5.24 -13.27 -9.88
CA GLU A 73 -5.47 -12.29 -10.94
C GLU A 73 -4.18 -11.60 -11.40
N LEU A 74 -3.32 -11.22 -10.46
CA LEU A 74 -2.03 -10.58 -10.78
C LEU A 74 -1.08 -11.55 -11.51
N ASP A 75 -1.03 -12.81 -11.12
CA ASP A 75 -0.24 -13.86 -11.79
C ASP A 75 -0.65 -13.98 -13.25
N GLN A 76 -1.96 -13.94 -13.55
CA GLN A 76 -2.49 -13.97 -14.92
C GLN A 76 -2.10 -12.73 -15.73
N VAL A 77 -2.05 -11.56 -15.10
CA VAL A 77 -1.69 -10.29 -15.78
C VAL A 77 -0.21 -10.23 -16.11
N PHE A 78 0.66 -10.73 -15.24
CA PHE A 78 2.10 -10.57 -15.36
C PHE A 78 2.85 -11.82 -15.79
N ASP A 79 2.19 -12.98 -15.81
CA ASP A 79 2.82 -14.29 -16.08
C ASP A 79 4.05 -14.55 -15.19
N VAL A 80 3.93 -14.22 -13.90
CA VAL A 80 4.97 -14.38 -12.88
C VAL A 80 4.38 -14.85 -11.57
N SER A 81 5.15 -15.58 -10.78
CA SER A 81 4.76 -15.95 -9.42
C SER A 81 5.26 -14.93 -8.42
N TYR A 82 4.43 -14.59 -7.45
CA TYR A 82 4.76 -13.67 -6.38
C TYR A 82 5.11 -14.40 -5.09
N THR A 83 6.03 -13.81 -4.36
CA THR A 83 6.31 -14.18 -2.97
C THR A 83 6.12 -12.94 -2.09
N LEU A 84 5.44 -13.12 -0.96
CA LEU A 84 5.34 -12.07 0.03
C LEU A 84 6.68 -11.98 0.79
N ASP A 85 7.38 -10.85 0.59
CA ASP A 85 8.64 -10.57 1.28
C ASP A 85 8.38 -10.11 2.73
N SER A 86 7.50 -9.14 2.90
CA SER A 86 7.21 -8.57 4.22
C SER A 86 5.83 -7.94 4.27
N MET A 87 5.28 -7.85 5.48
CA MET A 87 4.00 -7.21 5.77
C MET A 87 4.09 -6.48 7.11
N TRP A 88 3.52 -5.29 7.17
CA TRP A 88 3.36 -4.52 8.40
C TRP A 88 2.11 -3.66 8.32
N ALA A 89 1.64 -3.21 9.47
CA ALA A 89 0.49 -2.32 9.58
C ALA A 89 0.91 -0.93 10.06
N GLN A 90 0.15 0.07 9.62
CA GLN A 90 0.31 1.46 10.04
C GLN A 90 -1.05 2.09 10.34
N ASN A 91 -1.12 2.90 11.39
CA ASN A 91 -2.29 3.70 11.73
C ASN A 91 -1.88 5.17 11.86
N TYR A 92 -2.53 6.01 11.08
CA TYR A 92 -2.32 7.44 11.05
C TYR A 92 -3.43 8.16 11.83
N PRO A 93 -3.13 8.81 12.96
CA PRO A 93 -4.09 9.69 13.62
C PRO A 93 -4.37 10.90 12.73
N LYS A 94 -5.43 11.62 13.00
CA LYS A 94 -5.81 12.83 12.27
C LYS A 94 -4.63 13.77 12.07
N GLY A 95 -4.32 14.09 10.81
CA GLY A 95 -3.18 14.91 10.42
C GLY A 95 -1.83 14.18 10.44
N GLY A 96 -1.82 12.88 10.74
CA GLY A 96 -0.64 12.03 10.59
C GLY A 96 -0.41 11.67 9.13
N CYS A 97 0.86 11.57 8.74
CA CYS A 97 1.26 11.11 7.41
C CYS A 97 2.62 10.39 7.50
N HIS A 98 2.92 9.64 6.49
CA HIS A 98 4.28 9.15 6.24
C HIS A 98 5.02 10.15 5.34
N GLU A 99 6.33 10.27 5.53
CA GLU A 99 7.18 11.05 4.63
C GLU A 99 7.24 10.39 3.25
N LEU A 100 7.47 11.20 2.23
CA LEU A 100 7.69 10.72 0.86
C LEU A 100 8.82 9.69 0.82
N HIS A 101 8.53 8.50 0.32
CA HIS A 101 9.46 7.37 0.25
C HIS A 101 9.14 6.43 -0.90
N ASN A 102 9.92 5.38 -1.06
CA ASN A 102 9.67 4.21 -1.88
C ASN A 102 10.21 2.94 -1.16
N HIS A 103 9.93 1.77 -1.70
CA HIS A 103 10.34 0.50 -1.10
C HIS A 103 11.52 -0.19 -1.82
N GLY A 104 12.22 0.53 -2.67
CA GLY A 104 13.41 0.01 -3.36
C GLY A 104 13.17 -0.41 -4.81
N GLY A 105 14.14 -1.11 -5.37
CA GLY A 105 14.31 -1.23 -6.82
C GLY A 105 13.54 -2.36 -7.51
N LEU A 106 12.97 -3.32 -6.79
CA LEU A 106 12.36 -4.52 -7.39
C LEU A 106 10.99 -4.83 -6.79
N GLY A 107 10.12 -5.39 -7.64
CA GLY A 107 8.82 -5.93 -7.24
C GLY A 107 7.72 -4.88 -7.10
N TYR A 108 6.67 -5.29 -6.42
CA TYR A 108 5.49 -4.50 -6.15
C TYR A 108 5.31 -4.31 -4.64
N SER A 109 4.83 -3.15 -4.28
CA SER A 109 4.29 -2.86 -2.95
C SER A 109 2.77 -2.79 -3.03
N ALA A 110 2.11 -3.09 -1.92
CA ALA A 110 0.66 -3.01 -1.82
C ALA A 110 0.24 -2.26 -0.56
N VAL A 111 -0.91 -1.59 -0.63
CA VAL A 111 -1.57 -0.98 0.52
C VAL A 111 -3.01 -1.48 0.58
N LEU A 112 -3.33 -2.23 1.63
CA LEU A 112 -4.69 -2.60 1.99
C LEU A 112 -5.26 -1.54 2.93
N TYR A 113 -6.35 -0.88 2.54
CA TYR A 113 -7.04 0.13 3.36
C TYR A 113 -7.96 -0.56 4.37
N VAL A 114 -7.38 -0.94 5.51
CA VAL A 114 -8.09 -1.64 6.58
C VAL A 114 -9.19 -0.78 7.19
N GLN A 115 -8.89 0.49 7.42
CA GLN A 115 -9.84 1.53 7.82
C GLN A 115 -9.57 2.79 7.02
N LEU A 116 -10.58 3.31 6.37
CA LEU A 116 -10.51 4.57 5.62
C LEU A 116 -11.86 5.26 5.68
N ASP A 117 -11.91 6.43 6.27
CA ASP A 117 -13.08 7.28 6.30
C ASP A 117 -12.82 8.62 5.58
N GLU A 118 -13.82 9.46 5.48
CA GLU A 118 -13.78 10.77 4.81
C GLU A 118 -12.78 11.76 5.42
N THR A 119 -12.23 11.48 6.60
CA THR A 119 -11.23 12.34 7.27
C THR A 119 -9.80 11.95 6.92
N HIS A 120 -9.60 10.83 6.20
CA HIS A 120 -8.31 10.31 5.79
C HIS A 120 -8.09 10.50 4.28
N LEU A 121 -6.85 10.72 3.91
CA LEU A 121 -6.45 10.73 2.51
C LEU A 121 -5.81 9.39 2.15
N PRO A 122 -6.16 8.80 0.99
CA PRO A 122 -5.45 7.65 0.46
C PRO A 122 -3.99 7.97 0.16
N THR A 123 -3.23 6.91 -0.13
CA THR A 123 -1.85 7.04 -0.60
C THR A 123 -1.77 7.96 -1.82
N LYS A 124 -0.91 8.96 -1.76
CA LYS A 124 -0.61 9.85 -2.88
C LYS A 124 0.65 9.36 -3.58
N PHE A 125 0.59 9.20 -4.88
CA PHE A 125 1.72 8.81 -5.72
C PHE A 125 2.28 10.01 -6.47
N PHE A 126 3.60 9.99 -6.67
CA PHE A 126 4.31 11.00 -7.43
C PHE A 126 4.89 10.37 -8.69
N SER A 127 4.60 10.98 -9.84
CA SER A 127 5.13 10.52 -11.12
C SER A 127 6.66 10.63 -11.15
N PRO A 128 7.37 9.65 -11.70
CA PRO A 128 8.81 9.79 -11.98
C PRO A 128 9.10 10.81 -13.10
N PHE A 129 8.07 11.35 -13.74
CA PHE A 129 8.17 12.31 -14.83
C PHE A 129 7.33 13.54 -14.50
N ASN A 130 7.85 14.71 -14.86
CA ASN A 130 7.07 15.94 -14.85
C ASN A 130 6.14 15.98 -16.06
N ASP A 131 5.05 16.74 -15.99
CA ASP A 131 4.26 17.05 -17.16
C ASP A 131 5.13 17.84 -18.17
N PHE A 132 4.99 17.52 -19.45
CA PHE A 132 5.87 18.11 -20.46
C PHE A 132 5.40 19.47 -20.97
N TRP A 133 4.19 19.92 -20.57
CA TRP A 133 3.68 21.23 -20.95
C TRP A 133 4.17 22.34 -20.02
N HIS A 134 4.19 22.08 -18.71
CA HIS A 134 4.48 23.08 -17.69
C HIS A 134 5.67 22.71 -16.80
N GLY A 135 6.17 21.48 -16.94
CA GLY A 135 7.27 20.98 -16.09
C GLY A 135 6.86 20.71 -14.63
N ASN A 136 5.57 20.63 -14.33
CA ASN A 136 5.07 20.40 -12.98
C ASN A 136 5.18 18.93 -12.59
N LEU A 137 5.41 18.67 -11.30
CA LEU A 137 5.32 17.34 -10.73
C LEU A 137 3.87 16.84 -10.86
N MET A 138 3.71 15.66 -11.46
CA MET A 138 2.40 15.02 -11.54
C MET A 138 2.15 14.15 -10.32
N GLU A 139 0.96 14.29 -9.74
CA GLU A 139 0.50 13.52 -8.60
C GLU A 139 -0.73 12.68 -9.00
N TYR A 140 -0.87 11.52 -8.35
CA TYR A 140 -2.04 10.67 -8.49
C TYR A 140 -2.52 10.20 -7.12
N ILE A 141 -3.81 10.36 -6.85
CA ILE A 141 -4.48 9.85 -5.65
C ILE A 141 -5.56 8.88 -6.14
N PRO A 142 -5.47 7.59 -5.80
CA PRO A 142 -6.47 6.61 -6.21
C PRO A 142 -7.81 6.88 -5.52
N ASN A 143 -8.89 6.64 -6.24
CA ASN A 143 -10.23 6.64 -5.65
C ASN A 143 -10.49 5.27 -5.03
N VAL A 144 -10.19 5.13 -3.76
CA VAL A 144 -10.30 3.90 -2.99
C VAL A 144 -11.15 4.10 -1.74
N LYS A 145 -11.66 3.01 -1.21
CA LYS A 145 -12.45 2.95 0.02
C LYS A 145 -11.86 1.89 0.97
N GLU A 146 -12.41 1.83 2.16
CA GLU A 146 -12.12 0.77 3.11
C GLU A 146 -12.36 -0.62 2.49
N GLY A 147 -11.43 -1.54 2.68
CA GLY A 147 -11.42 -2.88 2.07
C GLY A 147 -10.82 -2.94 0.67
N ASP A 148 -10.43 -1.82 0.08
CA ASP A 148 -9.68 -1.84 -1.17
C ASP A 148 -8.20 -2.10 -0.91
N ILE A 149 -7.56 -2.79 -1.86
CA ILE A 149 -6.11 -2.93 -1.93
C ILE A 149 -5.60 -2.34 -3.23
N ILE A 150 -4.47 -1.66 -3.17
CA ILE A 150 -3.75 -1.17 -4.35
C ILE A 150 -2.38 -1.83 -4.44
N PHE A 151 -1.94 -2.11 -5.67
CA PHE A 151 -0.61 -2.62 -5.98
C PHE A 151 0.09 -1.64 -6.91
N PHE A 152 1.35 -1.37 -6.64
CA PHE A 152 2.16 -0.42 -7.42
C PHE A 152 3.63 -0.83 -7.41
N PRO A 153 4.42 -0.46 -8.45
CA PRO A 153 5.85 -0.73 -8.46
C PRO A 153 6.54 -0.16 -7.23
N SER A 154 7.36 -0.96 -6.56
CA SER A 154 8.02 -0.58 -5.29
C SER A 154 8.91 0.66 -5.41
N VAL A 155 9.40 0.96 -6.61
CA VAL A 155 10.19 2.18 -6.92
C VAL A 155 9.37 3.46 -6.96
N LEU A 156 8.03 3.36 -7.05
CA LEU A 156 7.16 4.52 -7.18
C LEU A 156 7.12 5.29 -5.87
N ALA A 157 7.48 6.57 -5.94
CA ALA A 157 7.44 7.46 -4.79
C ALA A 157 5.99 7.74 -4.34
N HIS A 158 5.74 7.66 -3.04
CA HIS A 158 4.43 7.85 -2.43
C HIS A 158 4.52 8.33 -0.99
#